data_4c175fd445aa6ea941831960fdd9e354
#
_entry.id   4c175fd445aa6ea941831960fdd9e354
#
_cell.length_a   1.000
_cell.length_b   1.000
_cell.length_c   1.000
_cell.angle_alpha   90.00
_cell.angle_beta   90.00
_cell.angle_gamma   90.00
#
_symmetry.space_group_name_H-M   'P 1'
#
loop_
_entity.id
_entity.type
_entity.pdbx_description
1 polymer ?
#
loop_
_entity_poly.entity_id
_entity_poly.type
_entity_poly.pdbx_seq_one_letter_code
_entity_poly.pdbx_strand_id
1 'polypeptide(L)'
;MLDYMAWRGDLTFSASPLNEIDVLVFCQITYLNFDGILENGNFKTALSLSELAERFRKSPDFKKRSDVGVLINQGTSDVLFAAAETERYKDVKITGLVSITDIEREEQFAALTYVFAPKKNCVVYRGTDDTIVGFKEDFNLAIMDEVPAQKDSVSYVENVAKNLKGDIFLVGHSKGGNLTVFAA
;
A
#
# COMPACT_ATOMS: atom_id res chain seq x y z
N MET A 1 -5.60 -8.77 12.55
CA MET A 1 -5.74 -7.34 12.28
C MET A 1 -7.05 -6.76 12.84
N LEU A 2 -8.23 -7.34 12.54
CA LEU A 2 -9.52 -6.84 13.05
C LEU A 2 -9.58 -6.81 14.58
N ASP A 3 -9.15 -7.88 15.25
CA ASP A 3 -9.08 -7.95 16.72
C ASP A 3 -8.16 -6.88 17.31
N TYR A 4 -7.02 -6.61 16.65
CA TYR A 4 -6.11 -5.55 17.06
C TYR A 4 -6.77 -4.17 16.97
N MET A 5 -7.46 -3.89 15.87
CA MET A 5 -8.19 -2.62 15.71
C MET A 5 -9.32 -2.47 16.71
N ALA A 6 -10.05 -3.55 17.02
CA ALA A 6 -11.08 -3.54 18.04
C ALA A 6 -10.51 -3.28 19.45
N TRP A 7 -9.30 -3.77 19.73
CA TRP A 7 -8.66 -3.64 21.04
C TRP A 7 -7.81 -2.38 21.19
N ARG A 8 -7.12 -1.93 20.12
CA ARG A 8 -6.11 -0.84 20.17
C ARG A 8 -6.38 0.29 19.19
N GLY A 9 -7.51 0.25 18.49
CA GLY A 9 -7.88 1.28 17.51
C GLY A 9 -8.20 2.65 18.13
N ASP A 10 -8.34 2.74 19.45
CA ASP A 10 -8.50 3.97 20.23
C ASP A 10 -7.19 4.76 20.42
N LEU A 11 -6.03 4.12 20.25
CA LEU A 11 -4.72 4.74 20.48
C LEU A 11 -4.15 5.35 19.20
N THR A 12 -4.01 6.66 19.20
CA THR A 12 -3.33 7.39 18.12
C THR A 12 -1.85 7.01 18.02
N PHE A 13 -1.20 7.31 16.86
CA PHE A 13 0.23 7.08 16.68
C PHE A 13 1.12 7.95 17.59
N SER A 14 0.59 9.01 18.20
CA SER A 14 1.29 9.79 19.21
C SER A 14 1.27 9.12 20.59
N ALA A 15 0.19 8.40 20.92
CA ALA A 15 0.06 7.66 22.18
C ALA A 15 0.75 6.29 22.13
N SER A 16 0.76 5.66 20.96
CA SER A 16 1.43 4.37 20.72
C SER A 16 2.10 4.41 19.36
N PRO A 17 3.44 4.38 19.27
CA PRO A 17 4.18 4.44 18.01
C PRO A 17 3.77 3.35 17.02
N LEU A 18 4.15 3.55 15.75
CA LEU A 18 3.99 2.55 14.69
C LEU A 18 4.61 1.21 15.12
N ASN A 19 3.90 0.12 14.89
CA ASN A 19 4.34 -1.24 15.18
C ASN A 19 4.06 -2.19 14.00
N GLU A 20 4.48 -3.44 14.13
CA GLU A 20 4.42 -4.45 13.07
C GLU A 20 2.98 -4.76 12.63
N ILE A 21 1.99 -4.66 13.53
CA ILE A 21 0.59 -4.92 13.17
C ILE A 21 0.02 -3.75 12.35
N ASP A 22 0.41 -2.51 12.64
CA ASP A 22 0.06 -1.37 11.81
C ASP A 22 0.62 -1.52 10.39
N VAL A 23 1.86 -1.98 10.29
CA VAL A 23 2.50 -2.27 9.00
C VAL A 23 1.74 -3.34 8.22
N LEU A 24 1.29 -4.42 8.90
CA LEU A 24 0.45 -5.44 8.27
C LEU A 24 -0.90 -4.88 7.79
N VAL A 25 -1.52 -3.98 8.56
CA VAL A 25 -2.76 -3.30 8.15
C VAL A 25 -2.53 -2.49 6.88
N PHE A 26 -1.46 -1.69 6.81
CA PHE A 26 -1.13 -0.91 5.62
C PHE A 26 -0.81 -1.80 4.42
N CYS A 27 -0.02 -2.85 4.60
CA CYS A 27 0.27 -3.82 3.55
C CYS A 27 -1.00 -4.47 3.01
N GLN A 28 -1.90 -4.89 3.90
CA GLN A 28 -3.16 -5.53 3.49
C GLN A 28 -4.04 -4.58 2.68
N ILE A 29 -4.24 -3.35 3.14
CA ILE A 29 -5.05 -2.33 2.46
C ILE A 29 -4.48 -2.01 1.07
N THR A 30 -3.16 -2.03 0.90
CA THR A 30 -2.48 -1.70 -0.36
C THR A 30 -2.80 -2.70 -1.50
N TYR A 31 -3.36 -3.87 -1.20
CA TYR A 31 -3.82 -4.81 -2.23
C TYR A 31 -5.13 -4.40 -2.92
N LEU A 32 -5.93 -3.52 -2.30
CA LEU A 32 -7.18 -3.04 -2.90
C LEU A 32 -6.91 -2.14 -4.12
N ASN A 33 -7.82 -2.19 -5.10
CA ASN A 33 -7.71 -1.35 -6.29
C ASN A 33 -8.27 0.04 -6.03
N PHE A 34 -7.38 1.03 -5.93
CA PHE A 34 -7.71 2.44 -5.76
C PHE A 34 -7.61 3.28 -7.03
N ASP A 35 -7.45 2.67 -8.21
CA ASP A 35 -7.38 3.36 -9.49
C ASP A 35 -8.63 4.23 -9.72
N GLY A 36 -8.44 5.50 -10.09
CA GLY A 36 -9.52 6.47 -10.28
C GLY A 36 -10.13 7.03 -8.99
N ILE A 37 -9.83 6.45 -7.80
CA ILE A 37 -10.13 7.05 -6.50
C ILE A 37 -8.96 7.90 -6.04
N LEU A 38 -7.75 7.39 -6.21
CA LEU A 38 -6.49 8.12 -6.09
C LEU A 38 -5.90 8.34 -7.48
N GLU A 39 -5.30 9.49 -7.68
CA GLU A 39 -4.62 9.81 -8.93
C GLU A 39 -3.21 9.18 -8.94
N ASN A 40 -2.91 8.45 -10.02
CA ASN A 40 -1.64 7.75 -10.17
C ASN A 40 -0.45 8.74 -10.22
N GLY A 41 0.58 8.48 -9.43
CA GLY A 41 1.80 9.29 -9.35
C GLY A 41 1.63 10.66 -8.66
N ASN A 42 0.45 10.96 -8.12
CA ASN A 42 0.17 12.27 -7.52
C ASN A 42 0.46 12.26 -6.00
N PHE A 43 1.41 13.08 -5.59
CA PHE A 43 1.75 13.35 -4.17
C PHE A 43 1.18 14.68 -3.64
N LYS A 44 0.52 15.49 -4.50
CA LYS A 44 -0.03 16.81 -4.11
C LYS A 44 -1.39 16.71 -3.45
N THR A 45 -2.12 15.64 -3.74
CA THR A 45 -3.42 15.36 -3.13
C THR A 45 -3.31 14.13 -2.24
N ALA A 46 -3.95 14.18 -1.08
CA ALA A 46 -4.03 13.06 -0.16
C ALA A 46 -5.46 12.93 0.37
N LEU A 47 -5.96 11.71 0.50
CA LEU A 47 -7.20 11.42 1.20
C LEU A 47 -6.91 10.88 2.58
N SER A 48 -7.74 11.18 3.57
CA SER A 48 -7.73 10.40 4.82
C SER A 48 -8.20 8.97 4.56
N LEU A 49 -7.82 8.05 5.43
CA LEU A 49 -8.25 6.67 5.30
C LEU A 49 -9.79 6.56 5.35
N SER A 50 -10.44 7.40 6.17
CA SER A 50 -11.90 7.48 6.24
C SER A 50 -12.51 7.97 4.91
N GLU A 51 -11.96 9.03 4.31
CA GLU A 51 -12.41 9.52 2.99
C GLU A 51 -12.18 8.50 1.88
N LEU A 52 -11.03 7.82 1.89
CA LEU A 52 -10.70 6.77 0.93
C LEU A 52 -11.68 5.60 1.05
N ALA A 53 -11.95 5.12 2.27
CA ALA A 53 -12.89 4.04 2.54
C ALA A 53 -14.32 4.38 2.10
N GLU A 54 -14.76 5.63 2.32
CA GLU A 54 -16.06 6.10 1.87
C GLU A 54 -16.18 6.09 0.34
N ARG A 55 -15.19 6.65 -0.36
CA ARG A 55 -15.14 6.67 -1.84
C ARG A 55 -15.06 5.25 -2.41
N PHE A 56 -14.26 4.39 -1.78
CA PHE A 56 -14.12 2.99 -2.19
C PHE A 56 -15.45 2.24 -2.05
N ARG A 57 -16.16 2.39 -0.92
CA ARG A 57 -17.47 1.77 -0.67
C ARG A 57 -18.53 2.22 -1.66
N LYS A 58 -18.50 3.50 -2.09
CA LYS A 58 -19.45 4.10 -3.03
C LYS A 58 -19.10 3.87 -4.50
N SER A 59 -17.96 3.26 -4.81
CA SER A 59 -17.56 3.03 -6.20
C SER A 59 -18.52 2.06 -6.90
N PRO A 60 -18.93 2.35 -8.15
CA PRO A 60 -19.90 1.52 -8.88
C PRO A 60 -19.39 0.08 -9.10
N ASP A 61 -18.09 -0.08 -9.16
CA ASP A 61 -17.37 -1.34 -9.38
C ASP A 61 -16.74 -1.90 -8.09
N PHE A 62 -17.32 -1.58 -6.93
CA PHE A 62 -16.85 -2.00 -5.60
C PHE A 62 -16.44 -3.47 -5.53
N LYS A 63 -17.28 -4.40 -6.05
CA LYS A 63 -16.98 -5.84 -6.03
C LYS A 63 -15.69 -6.17 -6.76
N LYS A 64 -15.46 -5.55 -7.93
CA LYS A 64 -14.24 -5.74 -8.71
C LYS A 64 -13.02 -5.18 -7.99
N ARG A 65 -13.16 -4.01 -7.35
CA ARG A 65 -12.07 -3.34 -6.60
C ARG A 65 -11.68 -4.09 -5.33
N SER A 66 -12.64 -4.80 -4.73
CA SER A 66 -12.45 -5.60 -3.53
C SER A 66 -11.88 -6.99 -3.82
N ASP A 67 -11.87 -7.41 -5.07
CA ASP A 67 -11.28 -8.67 -5.50
C ASP A 67 -9.76 -8.53 -5.51
N VAL A 68 -9.12 -9.20 -4.58
CA VAL A 68 -7.65 -9.21 -4.38
C VAL A 68 -7.02 -10.52 -4.85
N GLY A 69 -7.80 -11.34 -5.57
CA GLY A 69 -7.36 -12.65 -6.06
C GLY A 69 -7.36 -13.73 -4.97
N VAL A 70 -6.83 -14.90 -5.30
CA VAL A 70 -6.86 -16.07 -4.40
C VAL A 70 -5.70 -16.12 -3.41
N LEU A 71 -4.60 -15.41 -3.69
CA LEU A 71 -3.40 -15.39 -2.83
C LEU A 71 -3.57 -14.50 -1.60
N ILE A 72 -4.47 -13.54 -1.65
CA ILE A 72 -4.66 -12.53 -0.59
C ILE A 72 -5.99 -12.78 0.12
N ASN A 73 -6.05 -12.42 1.41
CA ASN A 73 -7.25 -12.58 2.20
C ASN A 73 -8.43 -11.80 1.61
N GLN A 74 -9.51 -12.49 1.29
CA GLN A 74 -10.74 -11.92 0.72
C GLN A 74 -11.41 -10.88 1.63
N GLY A 75 -11.15 -10.89 2.94
CA GLY A 75 -11.61 -9.87 3.91
C GLY A 75 -10.81 -8.55 3.89
N THR A 76 -10.02 -8.27 2.84
CA THR A 76 -9.18 -7.07 2.77
C THR A 76 -10.00 -5.76 2.82
N SER A 77 -11.17 -5.72 2.19
CA SER A 77 -12.07 -4.55 2.28
C SER A 77 -12.61 -4.33 3.70
N ASP A 78 -12.81 -5.40 4.48
CA ASP A 78 -13.26 -5.28 5.88
C ASP A 78 -12.16 -4.66 6.75
N VAL A 79 -10.88 -4.98 6.44
CA VAL A 79 -9.73 -4.34 7.10
C VAL A 79 -9.70 -2.83 6.82
N LEU A 80 -9.92 -2.41 5.56
CA LEU A 80 -10.01 -0.99 5.20
C LEU A 80 -11.14 -0.29 5.98
N PHE A 81 -12.33 -0.89 6.01
CA PHE A 81 -13.48 -0.28 6.66
C PHE A 81 -13.33 -0.22 8.17
N ALA A 82 -12.84 -1.29 8.79
CA ALA A 82 -12.59 -1.31 10.23
C ALA A 82 -11.51 -0.27 10.61
N ALA A 83 -10.40 -0.18 9.85
CA ALA A 83 -9.37 0.82 10.09
C ALA A 83 -9.92 2.25 9.98
N ALA A 84 -10.74 2.52 8.96
CA ALA A 84 -11.33 3.83 8.71
C ALA A 84 -12.24 4.36 9.85
N GLU A 85 -12.74 3.47 10.71
CA GLU A 85 -13.61 3.80 11.83
C GLU A 85 -12.83 4.00 13.15
N THR A 86 -11.51 3.71 13.19
CA THR A 86 -10.72 3.82 14.41
C THR A 86 -10.03 5.18 14.54
N GLU A 87 -9.83 5.64 15.79
CA GLU A 87 -9.04 6.84 16.08
C GLU A 87 -7.59 6.70 15.59
N ARG A 88 -7.06 5.47 15.56
CA ARG A 88 -5.69 5.20 15.15
C ARG A 88 -5.45 5.46 13.68
N TYR A 89 -6.39 5.08 12.81
CA TYR A 89 -6.13 5.09 11.36
C TYR A 89 -6.99 6.06 10.55
N LYS A 90 -8.15 6.48 11.04
CA LYS A 90 -9.13 7.28 10.27
C LYS A 90 -8.55 8.52 9.58
N ASP A 91 -7.59 9.18 10.23
CA ASP A 91 -6.97 10.43 9.77
C ASP A 91 -5.62 10.21 9.05
N VAL A 92 -5.13 8.98 8.96
CA VAL A 92 -3.93 8.65 8.16
C VAL A 92 -4.15 9.11 6.73
N LYS A 93 -3.22 9.91 6.20
CA LYS A 93 -3.33 10.41 4.84
C LYS A 93 -2.68 9.43 3.86
N ILE A 94 -3.35 9.20 2.74
CA ILE A 94 -2.93 8.26 1.71
C ILE A 94 -2.72 9.04 0.41
N THR A 95 -1.55 8.84 -0.20
CA THR A 95 -1.12 9.57 -1.39
C THR A 95 -0.14 8.75 -2.23
N GLY A 96 0.20 9.24 -3.42
CA GLY A 96 1.28 8.68 -4.22
C GLY A 96 0.98 7.28 -4.77
N LEU A 97 -0.29 6.92 -5.03
CA LEU A 97 -0.59 5.64 -5.69
C LEU A 97 0.23 5.49 -6.96
N VAL A 98 0.94 4.39 -7.10
CA VAL A 98 1.50 3.91 -8.37
C VAL A 98 1.03 2.47 -8.55
N SER A 99 0.50 2.15 -9.73
CA SER A 99 0.08 0.80 -10.10
C SER A 99 0.43 0.58 -11.57
N ILE A 100 1.35 -0.35 -11.82
CA ILE A 100 1.89 -0.70 -13.14
C ILE A 100 1.68 -2.19 -13.36
N THR A 101 1.19 -2.54 -14.54
CA THR A 101 1.21 -3.90 -15.06
C THR A 101 1.61 -3.80 -16.53
N ASP A 102 2.82 -4.24 -16.85
CA ASP A 102 3.43 -4.16 -18.18
C ASP A 102 3.83 -5.55 -18.65
N ILE A 103 3.17 -6.02 -19.72
CA ILE A 103 3.39 -7.36 -20.26
C ILE A 103 4.75 -7.44 -20.98
N GLU A 104 5.17 -6.37 -21.66
CA GLU A 104 6.40 -6.34 -22.44
C GLU A 104 7.64 -6.30 -21.53
N ARG A 105 7.55 -5.54 -20.43
CA ARG A 105 8.58 -5.45 -19.39
C ARG A 105 8.51 -6.60 -18.38
N GLU A 106 7.48 -7.43 -18.45
CA GLU A 106 7.16 -8.46 -17.45
C GLU A 106 7.14 -7.90 -16.03
N GLU A 107 6.51 -6.74 -15.86
CA GLU A 107 6.50 -5.96 -14.63
C GLU A 107 5.11 -5.87 -14.01
N GLN A 108 5.04 -6.15 -12.72
CA GLN A 108 3.90 -5.84 -11.87
C GLN A 108 4.40 -5.07 -10.65
N PHE A 109 4.16 -3.78 -10.61
CA PHE A 109 4.56 -2.90 -9.51
C PHE A 109 3.37 -2.14 -8.95
N ALA A 110 3.25 -2.05 -7.63
CA ALA A 110 2.34 -1.11 -7.00
C ALA A 110 2.87 -0.63 -5.66
N ALA A 111 2.64 0.64 -5.37
CA ALA A 111 3.06 1.28 -4.14
C ALA A 111 2.05 2.34 -3.69
N LEU A 112 1.97 2.55 -2.37
CA LEU A 112 1.22 3.62 -1.71
C LEU A 112 2.05 4.24 -0.59
N THR A 113 1.81 5.51 -0.30
CA THR A 113 2.40 6.19 0.85
C THR A 113 1.31 6.57 1.86
N TYR A 114 1.51 6.15 3.10
CA TYR A 114 0.68 6.45 4.27
C TYR A 114 1.40 7.48 5.15
N VAL A 115 0.85 8.68 5.25
CA VAL A 115 1.35 9.71 6.18
C VAL A 115 0.59 9.53 7.49
N PHE A 116 1.17 8.78 8.43
CA PHE A 116 0.49 8.34 9.65
C PHE A 116 0.68 9.29 10.84
N ALA A 117 1.64 10.21 10.75
CA ALA A 117 1.85 11.29 11.70
C ALA A 117 2.61 12.44 11.03
N PRO A 118 2.69 13.64 11.63
CA PRO A 118 3.48 14.75 11.09
C PRO A 118 4.93 14.34 10.80
N LYS A 119 5.35 14.46 9.55
CA LYS A 119 6.68 14.08 9.07
C LYS A 119 7.03 12.58 9.23
N LYS A 120 6.03 11.71 9.25
CA LYS A 120 6.20 10.26 9.33
C LYS A 120 5.47 9.60 8.17
N ASN A 121 6.21 9.08 7.22
CA ASN A 121 5.72 8.51 5.98
C ASN A 121 6.03 7.01 5.94
N CYS A 122 5.04 6.18 5.70
CA CYS A 122 5.20 4.75 5.50
C CYS A 122 4.94 4.44 4.02
N VAL A 123 5.99 4.10 3.29
CA VAL A 123 5.93 3.61 1.91
C VAL A 123 5.65 2.12 1.95
N VAL A 124 4.59 1.70 1.26
CA VAL A 124 4.19 0.30 1.19
C VAL A 124 4.29 -0.19 -0.25
N TYR A 125 5.16 -1.17 -0.48
CA TYR A 125 5.24 -1.89 -1.74
C TYR A 125 4.34 -3.12 -1.69
N ARG A 126 3.43 -3.23 -2.67
CA ARG A 126 2.55 -4.38 -2.82
C ARG A 126 3.35 -5.61 -3.26
N GLY A 127 2.97 -6.76 -2.75
CA GLY A 127 3.46 -8.05 -3.24
C GLY A 127 2.82 -8.43 -4.57
N THR A 128 3.12 -9.64 -5.00
CA THR A 128 2.58 -10.22 -6.24
C THR A 128 1.06 -10.31 -6.15
N ASP A 129 0.40 -9.94 -7.24
CA ASP A 129 -1.03 -10.22 -7.45
C ASP A 129 -1.22 -11.53 -8.25
N ASP A 130 -2.48 -11.91 -8.52
CA ASP A 130 -2.81 -13.13 -9.25
C ASP A 130 -2.59 -13.03 -10.77
N THR A 131 -1.88 -12.02 -11.27
CA THR A 131 -1.61 -11.87 -12.71
C THR A 131 -0.45 -12.77 -13.16
N ILE A 132 -0.54 -13.24 -14.41
CA ILE A 132 0.57 -13.99 -15.03
C ILE A 132 1.85 -13.15 -15.07
N VAL A 133 1.72 -11.84 -15.24
CA VAL A 133 2.84 -10.89 -15.24
C VAL A 133 3.52 -10.86 -13.87
N GLY A 134 2.74 -10.80 -12.78
CA GLY A 134 3.27 -10.86 -11.43
C GLY A 134 4.04 -12.14 -11.15
N PHE A 135 3.50 -13.30 -11.54
CA PHE A 135 4.20 -14.58 -11.40
C PHE A 135 5.48 -14.65 -12.23
N LYS A 136 5.47 -14.12 -13.47
CA LYS A 136 6.69 -14.08 -14.30
C LYS A 136 7.78 -13.23 -13.64
N GLU A 137 7.42 -12.07 -13.10
CA GLU A 137 8.38 -11.23 -12.41
C GLU A 137 8.96 -11.91 -11.15
N ASP A 138 8.15 -12.68 -10.42
CA ASP A 138 8.64 -13.48 -9.27
C ASP A 138 9.68 -14.54 -9.72
N PHE A 139 9.46 -15.19 -10.86
CA PHE A 139 10.48 -16.09 -11.42
C PHE A 139 11.73 -15.33 -11.86
N ASN A 140 11.58 -14.16 -12.47
CA ASN A 140 12.69 -13.31 -12.87
C ASN A 140 13.53 -12.87 -11.68
N LEU A 141 12.93 -12.57 -10.52
CA LEU A 141 13.63 -12.27 -9.27
C LEU A 141 14.59 -13.39 -8.81
N ALA A 142 14.32 -14.63 -9.19
CA ALA A 142 15.17 -15.78 -8.83
C ALA A 142 16.36 -15.98 -9.76
N ILE A 143 16.35 -15.41 -10.97
CA ILE A 143 17.33 -15.70 -12.02
C ILE A 143 18.00 -14.47 -12.62
N MET A 144 17.46 -13.27 -12.41
CA MET A 144 18.00 -12.01 -12.91
C MET A 144 18.71 -11.25 -11.80
N ASP A 145 19.70 -10.45 -12.16
CA ASP A 145 20.41 -9.58 -11.20
C ASP A 145 19.48 -8.49 -10.64
N GLU A 146 18.58 -7.97 -11.47
CA GLU A 146 17.53 -7.04 -11.05
C GLU A 146 16.31 -7.13 -11.99
N VAL A 147 15.12 -6.83 -11.45
CA VAL A 147 13.86 -6.76 -12.20
C VAL A 147 13.32 -5.33 -12.28
N PRO A 148 12.41 -5.02 -13.23
CA PRO A 148 11.86 -3.68 -13.40
C PRO A 148 11.24 -3.10 -12.13
N ALA A 149 10.44 -3.87 -11.38
CA ALA A 149 9.82 -3.41 -10.15
C ALA A 149 10.84 -2.98 -9.06
N GLN A 150 12.05 -3.56 -9.04
CA GLN A 150 13.11 -3.11 -8.14
C GLN A 150 13.57 -1.70 -8.48
N LYS A 151 13.78 -1.38 -9.78
CA LYS A 151 14.13 -0.03 -10.24
C LYS A 151 13.02 0.98 -9.91
N ASP A 152 11.78 0.57 -10.13
CA ASP A 152 10.63 1.41 -9.87
C ASP A 152 10.43 1.63 -8.36
N SER A 153 10.83 0.68 -7.50
CA SER A 153 10.81 0.86 -6.05
C SER A 153 11.78 1.96 -5.59
N VAL A 154 12.98 2.02 -6.16
CA VAL A 154 13.96 3.10 -5.90
C VAL A 154 13.41 4.44 -6.40
N SER A 155 12.92 4.48 -7.64
CA SER A 155 12.34 5.69 -8.24
C SER A 155 11.16 6.21 -7.42
N TYR A 156 10.35 5.30 -6.87
CA TYR A 156 9.22 5.66 -6.03
C TYR A 156 9.65 6.33 -4.72
N VAL A 157 10.59 5.74 -3.98
CA VAL A 157 11.07 6.33 -2.71
C VAL A 157 11.77 7.67 -2.92
N GLU A 158 12.52 7.84 -4.02
CA GLU A 158 13.07 9.14 -4.42
C GLU A 158 11.98 10.19 -4.65
N ASN A 159 10.87 9.82 -5.30
CA ASN A 159 9.73 10.71 -5.51
C ASN A 159 9.04 11.05 -4.18
N VAL A 160 8.90 10.10 -3.27
CA VAL A 160 8.41 10.37 -1.91
C VAL A 160 9.30 11.39 -1.22
N ALA A 161 10.63 11.20 -1.23
CA ALA A 161 11.59 12.11 -0.60
C ALA A 161 11.58 13.53 -1.19
N LYS A 162 11.29 13.67 -2.49
CA LYS A 162 11.17 14.98 -3.17
C LYS A 162 9.87 15.72 -2.80
N ASN A 163 8.78 14.99 -2.54
CA ASN A 163 7.44 15.57 -2.37
C ASN A 163 6.99 15.64 -0.91
N LEU A 164 7.43 14.74 -0.06
CA LEU A 164 7.02 14.65 1.34
C LEU A 164 8.23 14.90 2.26
N LYS A 165 7.98 15.61 3.37
CA LYS A 165 9.02 15.89 4.36
C LYS A 165 8.97 14.87 5.50
N GLY A 166 10.15 14.58 6.07
CA GLY A 166 10.27 13.77 7.28
C GLY A 166 10.82 12.38 7.03
N ASP A 167 10.65 11.51 8.01
CA ASP A 167 11.17 10.15 7.97
C ASP A 167 10.33 9.29 7.02
N ILE A 168 11.01 8.38 6.34
CA ILE A 168 10.39 7.41 5.44
C ILE A 168 10.65 6.01 6.00
N PHE A 169 9.58 5.27 6.26
CA PHE A 169 9.60 3.86 6.62
C PHE A 169 9.24 3.07 5.37
N LEU A 170 10.09 2.15 4.96
CA LEU A 170 9.85 1.29 3.81
C LEU A 170 9.33 -0.06 4.32
N VAL A 171 8.21 -0.51 3.79
CA VAL A 171 7.59 -1.78 4.16
C VAL A 171 6.99 -2.46 2.95
N GLY A 172 6.80 -3.78 3.03
CA GLY A 172 6.18 -4.55 1.96
C GLY A 172 5.90 -5.98 2.39
N HIS A 173 4.97 -6.61 1.70
CA HIS A 173 4.61 -8.00 1.89
C HIS A 173 5.07 -8.84 0.69
N SER A 174 5.61 -10.04 0.92
CA SER A 174 6.05 -10.97 -0.13
C SER A 174 7.09 -10.32 -1.07
N LYS A 175 6.86 -10.27 -2.39
CA LYS A 175 7.69 -9.52 -3.34
C LYS A 175 7.92 -8.08 -2.89
N GLY A 176 6.90 -7.41 -2.34
CA GLY A 176 7.03 -6.06 -1.78
C GLY A 176 8.08 -5.95 -0.68
N GLY A 177 8.30 -7.03 0.10
CA GLY A 177 9.40 -7.11 1.06
C GLY A 177 10.77 -7.10 0.39
N ASN A 178 10.93 -7.81 -0.73
CA ASN A 178 12.15 -7.76 -1.56
C ASN A 178 12.39 -6.33 -2.07
N LEU A 179 11.34 -5.68 -2.63
CA LEU A 179 11.42 -4.31 -3.12
C LEU A 179 11.82 -3.32 -2.02
N THR A 180 11.32 -3.54 -0.80
CA THR A 180 11.67 -2.75 0.39
C THR A 180 13.17 -2.80 0.68
N VAL A 181 13.76 -4.00 0.69
CA VAL A 181 15.19 -4.19 0.95
C VAL A 181 16.04 -3.61 -0.18
N PHE A 182 15.58 -3.72 -1.43
CA PHE A 182 16.30 -3.22 -2.58
C PHE A 182 16.33 -1.68 -2.63
N ALA A 183 15.24 -1.02 -2.21
CA ALA A 183 15.09 0.43 -2.24
C ALA A 183 15.67 1.14 -1.01
N ALA A 184 16.08 0.42 0.06
CA ALA A 184 16.63 0.97 1.30
C ALA A 184 18.11 1.37 1.16
#